data_e6794a065c4f172d8796d53367faab59
#
_entry.id   e6794a065c4f172d8796d53367faab59
#
_cell.length_a   1.000
_cell.length_b   1.000
_cell.length_c   1.000
_cell.angle_alpha   90.00
_cell.angle_beta   90.00
_cell.angle_gamma   90.00
#
_symmetry.space_group_name_H-M   'P 1'
#
loop_
_entity.id
_entity.type
_entity.pdbx_description
1 polymer ?
#
loop_
_entity_poly.entity_id
_entity_poly.type
_entity_poly.pdbx_seq_one_letter_code
_entity_poly.pdbx_strand_id
1 'polypeptide(L)'
;MRTIRISLFLLTAFCTTSLAAERPNILYIVADDLGFSDLGCYGGEIRTPNLDQLAFNGVRLTQFYNTGRCCPSRAAILTGQYPHRVGLGHMTTNDLGKPGYRGVVSSEAQTIAQVLQSAGYRSFMAGKWHLGTPDPTKHGFEEFYGTLVSAKRFFDPEHLVRTPANRAARTYPVG
;
A
#
# COMPACT_ATOMS: atom_id res chain seq x y z
N MET A 1 32.66 66.34 -27.51
CA MET A 1 32.28 65.05 -28.07
C MET A 1 32.22 64.04 -26.90
N ARG A 2 31.01 63.65 -26.44
CA ARG A 2 30.82 62.69 -25.33
C ARG A 2 30.53 61.32 -25.96
N THR A 3 31.44 60.35 -25.77
CA THR A 3 31.27 58.97 -26.18
C THR A 3 30.38 58.22 -25.21
N ILE A 4 29.19 57.81 -25.65
CA ILE A 4 28.27 56.96 -24.89
C ILE A 4 28.75 55.50 -25.03
N ARG A 5 29.18 54.89 -23.91
CA ARG A 5 29.48 53.45 -23.83
C ARG A 5 28.18 52.71 -23.56
N ILE A 6 27.70 51.98 -24.53
CA ILE A 6 26.58 51.06 -24.40
C ILE A 6 27.12 49.74 -23.83
N SER A 7 26.88 49.48 -22.54
CA SER A 7 27.16 48.18 -21.94
C SER A 7 26.02 47.22 -22.26
N LEU A 8 26.31 46.25 -23.14
CA LEU A 8 25.41 45.18 -23.49
C LEU A 8 25.45 44.13 -22.38
N PHE A 9 24.42 44.14 -21.52
CA PHE A 9 24.18 43.08 -20.52
C PHE A 9 23.63 41.83 -21.23
N LEU A 10 24.46 40.82 -21.44
CA LEU A 10 24.00 39.50 -21.86
C LEU A 10 23.31 38.84 -20.66
N LEU A 11 21.96 38.83 -20.71
CA LEU A 11 21.13 38.09 -19.79
C LEU A 11 21.13 36.62 -20.25
N THR A 12 22.04 35.81 -19.74
CA THR A 12 22.01 34.36 -19.93
C THR A 12 20.86 33.79 -19.10
N ALA A 13 19.74 33.52 -19.75
CA ALA A 13 18.64 32.77 -19.16
C ALA A 13 19.13 31.34 -18.89
N PHE A 14 19.49 31.05 -17.66
CA PHE A 14 19.67 29.68 -17.18
C PHE A 14 18.31 28.98 -17.20
N CYS A 15 18.04 28.29 -18.31
CA CYS A 15 16.92 27.37 -18.38
C CYS A 15 17.28 26.16 -17.50
N THR A 16 16.94 26.22 -16.21
CA THR A 16 17.00 25.05 -15.33
C THR A 16 15.93 24.08 -15.82
N THR A 17 16.33 23.14 -16.67
CA THR A 17 15.51 21.95 -16.90
C THR A 17 15.41 21.25 -15.56
N SER A 18 14.27 21.43 -14.89
CA SER A 18 13.89 20.60 -13.76
C SER A 18 13.80 19.17 -14.29
N LEU A 19 14.86 18.39 -14.06
CA LEU A 19 14.79 16.93 -14.20
C LEU A 19 13.71 16.49 -13.20
N ALA A 20 12.49 16.31 -13.71
CA ALA A 20 11.45 15.67 -12.92
C ALA A 20 12.03 14.32 -12.48
N ALA A 21 12.30 14.19 -11.19
CA ALA A 21 12.81 12.95 -10.64
C ALA A 21 11.84 11.84 -11.05
N GLU A 22 12.36 10.82 -11.75
CA GLU A 22 11.54 9.67 -12.13
C GLU A 22 10.92 9.10 -10.84
N ARG A 23 9.59 9.00 -10.85
CA ARG A 23 8.86 8.45 -9.71
C ARG A 23 9.06 6.94 -9.71
N PRO A 24 9.70 6.33 -8.69
CA PRO A 24 9.90 4.90 -8.66
C PRO A 24 8.57 4.17 -8.55
N ASN A 25 8.46 3.00 -9.16
CA ASN A 25 7.37 2.09 -8.88
C ASN A 25 7.51 1.55 -7.44
N ILE A 26 6.40 1.47 -6.72
CA ILE A 26 6.36 0.99 -5.35
C ILE A 26 5.61 -0.34 -5.32
N LEU A 27 6.31 -1.42 -4.97
CA LEU A 27 5.72 -2.73 -4.72
C LEU A 27 5.69 -2.97 -3.20
N TYR A 28 4.49 -3.05 -2.64
CA TYR A 28 4.28 -3.32 -1.23
C TYR A 28 3.69 -4.71 -1.02
N ILE A 29 4.46 -5.62 -0.41
CA ILE A 29 4.07 -7.01 -0.18
C ILE A 29 3.76 -7.19 1.30
N VAL A 30 2.52 -7.61 1.60
CA VAL A 30 2.07 -7.92 2.96
C VAL A 30 1.86 -9.42 3.09
N ALA A 31 2.69 -10.08 3.87
CA ALA A 31 2.48 -11.48 4.23
C ALA A 31 1.47 -11.57 5.38
N ASP A 32 0.56 -12.55 5.30
CA ASP A 32 -0.45 -12.81 6.33
C ASP A 32 0.02 -13.97 7.21
N ASP A 33 -0.02 -13.78 8.51
CA ASP A 33 0.42 -14.76 9.53
C ASP A 33 1.89 -15.22 9.41
N LEU A 34 2.78 -14.35 8.87
CA LEU A 34 4.22 -14.59 8.81
C LEU A 34 4.90 -14.08 10.07
N GLY A 35 5.63 -14.95 10.75
CA GLY A 35 6.42 -14.60 11.94
C GLY A 35 7.78 -14.00 11.58
N PHE A 36 8.38 -13.28 12.50
CA PHE A 36 9.70 -12.67 12.35
C PHE A 36 10.77 -13.72 12.00
N SER A 37 10.73 -14.88 12.66
CA SER A 37 11.70 -15.95 12.49
C SER A 37 11.39 -16.92 11.35
N ASP A 38 10.38 -16.64 10.51
CA ASP A 38 10.04 -17.54 9.40
C ASP A 38 10.93 -17.31 8.17
N LEU A 39 11.47 -16.09 8.03
CA LEU A 39 12.35 -15.74 6.91
C LEU A 39 13.80 -16.16 7.18
N GLY A 40 14.47 -16.70 6.16
CA GLY A 40 15.87 -17.11 6.24
C GLY A 40 16.81 -15.97 6.65
N CYS A 41 16.58 -14.75 6.17
CA CYS A 41 17.38 -13.57 6.52
C CYS A 41 17.32 -13.17 8.01
N TYR A 42 16.38 -13.71 8.77
CA TYR A 42 16.26 -13.57 10.23
C TYR A 42 16.55 -14.88 10.98
N GLY A 43 17.09 -15.89 10.31
CA GLY A 43 17.45 -17.16 10.90
C GLY A 43 16.34 -18.22 10.86
N GLY A 44 15.32 -18.04 10.03
CA GLY A 44 14.22 -18.98 9.85
C GLY A 44 14.62 -20.28 9.19
N GLU A 45 13.86 -21.34 9.47
CA GLU A 45 14.05 -22.67 8.87
C GLU A 45 13.55 -22.73 7.41
N ILE A 46 12.65 -21.82 7.04
CA ILE A 46 12.05 -21.78 5.70
C ILE A 46 13.06 -21.20 4.72
N ARG A 47 13.26 -21.89 3.62
CA ARG A 47 14.12 -21.39 2.54
C ARG A 47 13.43 -20.27 1.77
N THR A 48 13.90 -19.04 1.94
CA THR A 48 13.33 -17.83 1.32
C THR A 48 14.36 -17.07 0.48
N PRO A 49 15.03 -17.72 -0.52
CA PRO A 49 16.23 -17.16 -1.15
C PRO A 49 15.99 -15.80 -1.82
N ASN A 50 14.84 -15.59 -2.44
CA ASN A 50 14.53 -14.31 -3.10
C ASN A 50 14.27 -13.19 -2.10
N LEU A 51 13.58 -13.49 -0.99
CA LEU A 51 13.33 -12.53 0.09
C LEU A 51 14.62 -12.23 0.85
N ASP A 52 15.46 -13.25 1.06
CA ASP A 52 16.78 -13.10 1.67
C ASP A 52 17.67 -12.19 0.82
N GLN A 53 17.65 -12.35 -0.50
CA GLN A 53 18.41 -11.49 -1.41
C GLN A 53 17.91 -10.03 -1.35
N LEU A 54 16.60 -9.79 -1.30
CA LEU A 54 16.06 -8.45 -1.09
C LEU A 54 16.51 -7.87 0.24
N ALA A 55 16.47 -8.66 1.30
CA ALA A 55 16.86 -8.25 2.64
C ALA A 55 18.35 -7.89 2.73
N PHE A 56 19.22 -8.66 2.08
CA PHE A 56 20.67 -8.41 2.07
C PHE A 56 21.08 -7.22 1.20
N ASN A 57 20.29 -6.91 0.16
CA ASN A 57 20.54 -5.74 -0.71
C ASN A 57 19.76 -4.49 -0.28
N GLY A 58 18.94 -4.57 0.78
CA GLY A 58 18.09 -3.51 1.26
C GLY A 58 18.26 -3.22 2.74
N VAL A 59 17.18 -2.76 3.36
CA VAL A 59 17.14 -2.49 4.81
C VAL A 59 16.37 -3.57 5.52
N ARG A 60 16.97 -4.18 6.53
CA ARG A 60 16.32 -5.13 7.44
C ARG A 60 15.98 -4.44 8.75
N LEU A 61 14.71 -4.49 9.12
CA LEU A 61 14.23 -3.93 10.38
C LEU A 61 14.14 -5.07 11.42
N THR A 62 14.91 -4.96 12.49
CA THR A 62 14.95 -5.99 13.55
C THR A 62 13.97 -5.72 14.69
N GLN A 63 13.42 -4.51 14.75
CA GLN A 63 12.43 -4.09 15.74
C GLN A 63 11.24 -3.43 15.07
N PHE A 64 10.54 -4.19 14.25
CA PHE A 64 9.33 -3.75 13.58
C PHE A 64 8.13 -4.50 14.16
N TYR A 65 7.25 -3.76 14.81
CA TYR A 65 6.11 -4.34 15.53
C TYR A 65 4.81 -4.08 14.76
N ASN A 66 3.96 -5.08 14.72
CA ASN A 66 2.59 -4.97 14.21
C ASN A 66 1.59 -4.91 15.39
N THR A 67 0.30 -4.91 15.10
CA THR A 67 -0.75 -4.86 16.11
C THR A 67 -1.33 -6.25 16.45
N GLY A 68 -0.62 -7.31 16.12
CA GLY A 68 -0.89 -8.69 16.50
C GLY A 68 -2.08 -9.37 15.82
N ARG A 69 -2.89 -8.65 15.03
CA ARG A 69 -4.04 -9.18 14.29
C ARG A 69 -4.14 -8.61 12.88
N CYS A 70 -4.77 -9.35 11.97
CA CYS A 70 -4.87 -9.01 10.56
C CYS A 70 -5.56 -7.67 10.30
N CYS A 71 -6.80 -7.45 10.80
CA CYS A 71 -7.52 -6.20 10.54
C CYS A 71 -6.80 -4.97 11.12
N PRO A 72 -6.43 -4.94 12.40
CA PRO A 72 -5.70 -3.83 12.98
C PRO A 72 -4.35 -3.57 12.30
N SER A 73 -3.57 -4.61 12.01
CA SER A 73 -2.27 -4.46 11.34
C SER A 73 -2.44 -3.90 9.93
N ARG A 74 -3.41 -4.40 9.16
CA ARG A 74 -3.70 -3.89 7.81
C ARG A 74 -4.17 -2.44 7.84
N ALA A 75 -5.01 -2.08 8.81
CA ALA A 75 -5.42 -0.69 9.02
C ALA A 75 -4.23 0.22 9.29
N ALA A 76 -3.35 -0.17 10.22
CA ALA A 76 -2.14 0.59 10.53
C ALA A 76 -1.21 0.73 9.32
N ILE A 77 -0.96 -0.36 8.59
CA ILE A 77 -0.12 -0.40 7.40
C ILE A 77 -0.66 0.52 6.30
N LEU A 78 -1.95 0.44 6.01
CA LEU A 78 -2.53 1.17 4.89
C LEU A 78 -2.80 2.65 5.19
N THR A 79 -2.93 3.03 6.47
CA THR A 79 -3.25 4.42 6.85
C THR A 79 -2.11 5.15 7.54
N GLY A 80 -1.05 4.43 7.97
CA GLY A 80 0.02 5.00 8.77
C GLY A 80 -0.43 5.44 10.17
N GLN A 81 -1.60 5.00 10.64
CA GLN A 81 -2.18 5.42 11.92
C GLN A 81 -2.41 4.23 12.85
N TYR A 82 -2.50 4.50 14.15
CA TYR A 82 -2.95 3.47 15.09
C TYR A 82 -4.35 2.97 14.72
N PRO A 83 -4.59 1.65 14.72
CA PRO A 83 -5.86 1.08 14.24
C PRO A 83 -7.08 1.58 15.00
N HIS A 84 -6.95 1.92 16.28
CA HIS A 84 -8.01 2.51 17.08
C HIS A 84 -8.43 3.91 16.58
N ARG A 85 -7.50 4.69 16.02
CA ARG A 85 -7.83 6.00 15.45
C ARG A 85 -8.67 5.91 14.20
N VAL A 86 -8.54 4.80 13.49
CA VAL A 86 -9.24 4.57 12.23
C VAL A 86 -10.40 3.58 12.36
N GLY A 87 -10.84 3.29 13.58
CA GLY A 87 -12.03 2.47 13.84
C GLY A 87 -11.82 0.96 13.86
N LEU A 88 -10.59 0.49 13.67
CA LEU A 88 -10.26 -0.94 13.55
C LEU A 88 -9.32 -1.45 14.64
N GLY A 89 -9.55 -1.06 15.87
CA GLY A 89 -8.85 -1.62 17.04
C GLY A 89 -9.12 -3.10 17.29
N HIS A 90 -10.10 -3.69 16.58
CA HIS A 90 -10.44 -5.11 16.62
C HIS A 90 -10.80 -5.63 15.20
N MET A 91 -11.39 -6.81 15.12
CA MET A 91 -11.79 -7.45 13.86
C MET A 91 -13.01 -6.75 13.21
N THR A 92 -13.13 -6.84 11.90
CA THR A 92 -14.24 -6.24 11.13
C THR A 92 -15.64 -6.76 11.49
N THR A 93 -15.73 -7.92 12.13
CA THR A 93 -17.00 -8.50 12.60
C THR A 93 -17.53 -7.88 13.89
N ASN A 94 -16.76 -7.00 14.53
CA ASN A 94 -17.04 -6.50 15.88
C ASN A 94 -17.17 -4.97 15.88
N ASP A 95 -18.37 -4.47 15.55
CA ASP A 95 -18.72 -3.08 15.88
C ASP A 95 -19.20 -3.03 17.33
N LEU A 96 -18.39 -2.44 18.18
CA LEU A 96 -18.70 -2.25 19.60
C LEU A 96 -19.36 -0.89 19.90
N GLY A 97 -19.76 -0.15 18.87
CA GLY A 97 -20.35 1.18 19.00
C GLY A 97 -19.41 2.27 19.53
N LYS A 98 -18.10 1.98 19.64
CA LYS A 98 -17.08 2.91 20.12
C LYS A 98 -16.22 3.39 18.95
N PRO A 99 -15.74 4.64 18.93
CA PRO A 99 -14.98 5.19 17.79
C PRO A 99 -13.80 4.33 17.35
N GLY A 100 -13.03 3.78 18.29
CA GLY A 100 -11.89 2.93 17.98
C GLY A 100 -12.22 1.49 17.57
N TYR A 101 -13.50 1.09 17.58
CA TYR A 101 -13.95 -0.30 17.43
C TYR A 101 -15.22 -0.39 16.56
N ARG A 102 -15.17 0.24 15.39
CA ARG A 102 -16.30 0.30 14.45
C ARG A 102 -16.37 -0.89 13.50
N GLY A 103 -15.33 -1.74 13.49
CA GLY A 103 -15.27 -2.88 12.60
C GLY A 103 -15.07 -2.54 11.12
N VAL A 104 -14.89 -1.26 10.81
CA VAL A 104 -14.57 -0.74 9.47
C VAL A 104 -13.54 0.37 9.57
N VAL A 105 -12.73 0.54 8.54
CA VAL A 105 -11.83 1.69 8.47
C VAL A 105 -12.66 2.96 8.28
N SER A 106 -12.34 4.00 9.05
CA SER A 106 -13.01 5.29 8.97
C SER A 106 -12.85 5.90 7.58
N SER A 107 -13.91 6.48 7.05
CA SER A 107 -13.88 7.23 5.79
C SER A 107 -13.02 8.50 5.85
N GLU A 108 -12.72 8.98 7.05
CA GLU A 108 -11.84 10.14 7.27
C GLU A 108 -10.35 9.74 7.22
N ALA A 109 -10.05 8.45 7.35
CA ALA A 109 -8.68 7.97 7.29
C ALA A 109 -8.22 7.85 5.83
N GLN A 110 -7.19 8.58 5.48
CA GLN A 110 -6.55 8.44 4.17
C GLN A 110 -5.66 7.21 4.15
N THR A 111 -5.78 6.44 3.09
CA THR A 111 -4.87 5.32 2.82
C THR A 111 -3.64 5.79 2.07
N ILE A 112 -2.59 4.98 2.09
CA ILE A 112 -1.38 5.21 1.28
C ILE A 112 -1.72 5.39 -0.22
N ALA A 113 -2.72 4.68 -0.73
CA ALA A 113 -3.17 4.81 -2.11
C ALA A 113 -3.74 6.21 -2.40
N GLN A 114 -4.57 6.74 -1.51
CA GLN A 114 -5.13 8.10 -1.63
C GLN A 114 -4.03 9.17 -1.52
N VAL A 115 -3.09 9.00 -0.61
CA VAL A 115 -1.95 9.92 -0.45
C VAL A 115 -1.08 9.93 -1.70
N LEU A 116 -0.73 8.76 -2.22
CA LEU A 116 0.10 8.65 -3.42
C LEU A 116 -0.60 9.14 -4.68
N GLN A 117 -1.93 9.06 -4.74
CA GLN A 117 -2.72 9.59 -5.86
C GLN A 117 -2.50 11.09 -6.05
N SER A 118 -2.38 11.86 -4.98
CA SER A 118 -2.07 13.30 -5.06
C SER A 118 -0.70 13.57 -5.67
N ALA A 119 0.23 12.63 -5.58
CA ALA A 119 1.53 12.66 -6.22
C ALA A 119 1.52 12.05 -7.64
N GLY A 120 0.35 11.70 -8.17
CA GLY A 120 0.18 11.16 -9.54
C GLY A 120 0.50 9.67 -9.69
N TYR A 121 0.53 8.92 -8.59
CA TYR A 121 0.61 7.46 -8.66
C TYR A 121 -0.75 6.84 -8.96
N ARG A 122 -0.71 5.73 -9.66
CA ARG A 122 -1.84 4.82 -9.81
C ARG A 122 -1.63 3.62 -8.88
N SER A 123 -2.63 3.30 -8.09
CA SER A 123 -2.53 2.25 -7.07
C SER A 123 -3.45 1.08 -7.41
N PHE A 124 -2.90 -0.12 -7.31
CA PHE A 124 -3.61 -1.38 -7.55
C PHE A 124 -3.42 -2.29 -6.34
N MET A 125 -4.43 -3.10 -6.04
CA MET A 125 -4.33 -4.04 -4.93
C MET A 125 -4.77 -5.44 -5.36
N ALA A 126 -3.98 -6.44 -4.98
CA ALA A 126 -4.36 -7.83 -5.09
C ALA A 126 -4.23 -8.53 -3.74
N GLY A 127 -5.12 -9.49 -3.44
CA GLY A 127 -5.08 -10.28 -2.22
C GLY A 127 -6.16 -9.93 -1.21
N LYS A 128 -5.82 -9.88 0.09
CA LYS A 128 -6.76 -9.72 1.19
C LYS A 128 -6.93 -8.27 1.60
N TRP A 129 -8.17 -7.75 1.57
CA TRP A 129 -8.52 -6.43 2.10
C TRP A 129 -8.69 -6.44 3.62
N HIS A 130 -9.75 -7.03 4.10
CA HIS A 130 -10.10 -7.25 5.52
C HIS A 130 -10.16 -5.97 6.38
N LEU A 131 -10.64 -4.87 5.81
CA LEU A 131 -10.86 -3.61 6.53
C LEU A 131 -12.34 -3.18 6.56
N GLY A 132 -13.24 -4.13 6.29
CA GLY A 132 -14.68 -3.86 6.22
C GLY A 132 -15.09 -3.24 4.88
N THR A 133 -16.25 -2.62 4.85
CA THR A 133 -16.82 -1.92 3.70
C THR A 133 -16.60 -0.41 3.83
N PRO A 134 -16.47 0.32 2.72
CA PRO A 134 -16.49 -0.16 1.35
C PRO A 134 -15.21 -0.88 0.91
N ASP A 135 -15.17 -1.36 -0.34
CA ASP A 135 -14.04 -2.07 -0.94
C ASP A 135 -12.84 -1.13 -1.21
N PRO A 136 -11.64 -1.67 -1.55
CA PRO A 136 -10.44 -0.89 -1.77
C PRO A 136 -10.55 0.23 -2.80
N THR A 137 -11.44 0.12 -3.80
CA THR A 137 -11.57 1.16 -4.82
C THR A 137 -12.14 2.47 -4.28
N LYS A 138 -12.83 2.42 -3.15
CA LYS A 138 -13.29 3.60 -2.41
C LYS A 138 -12.23 4.18 -1.48
N HIS A 139 -11.07 3.52 -1.43
CA HIS A 139 -9.92 3.89 -0.61
C HIS A 139 -8.68 4.20 -1.45
N GLY A 140 -8.86 4.67 -2.71
CA GLY A 140 -7.79 5.17 -3.57
C GLY A 140 -7.13 4.14 -4.48
N PHE A 141 -7.53 2.87 -4.44
CA PHE A 141 -7.07 1.88 -5.40
C PHE A 141 -7.94 1.93 -6.66
N GLU A 142 -7.33 1.95 -7.83
CA GLU A 142 -8.05 1.96 -9.11
C GLU A 142 -8.69 0.60 -9.40
N GLU A 143 -7.99 -0.46 -9.03
CA GLU A 143 -8.48 -1.83 -9.20
C GLU A 143 -8.14 -2.66 -7.96
N PHE A 144 -9.02 -3.59 -7.68
CA PHE A 144 -8.83 -4.60 -6.66
C PHE A 144 -9.17 -5.98 -7.20
N TYR A 145 -8.35 -6.97 -6.86
CA TYR A 145 -8.63 -8.37 -7.09
C TYR A 145 -8.28 -9.19 -5.85
N GLY A 146 -9.25 -9.86 -5.25
CA GLY A 146 -8.99 -10.65 -4.05
C GLY A 146 -10.20 -10.85 -3.16
N THR A 147 -9.98 -11.03 -1.87
CA THR A 147 -11.03 -11.24 -0.87
C THR A 147 -11.23 -10.01 0.01
N LEU A 148 -12.49 -9.62 0.21
CA LEU A 148 -12.86 -8.51 1.09
C LEU A 148 -12.82 -8.88 2.57
N VAL A 149 -12.95 -10.17 2.86
CA VAL A 149 -12.96 -10.72 4.22
C VAL A 149 -11.73 -11.59 4.48
N SER A 150 -11.72 -12.30 5.60
CA SER A 150 -10.67 -13.29 5.86
C SER A 150 -10.68 -14.38 4.79
N ALA A 151 -9.52 -14.68 4.22
CA ALA A 151 -9.39 -15.75 3.24
C ALA A 151 -9.55 -17.10 3.96
N LYS A 152 -10.70 -17.73 3.77
CA LYS A 152 -10.98 -19.06 4.34
C LYS A 152 -10.75 -20.19 3.35
N ARG A 153 -10.64 -19.89 2.05
CA ARG A 153 -10.57 -20.87 0.97
C ARG A 153 -9.62 -20.35 -0.11
N PHE A 154 -8.36 -20.66 0.01
CA PHE A 154 -7.31 -20.18 -0.91
C PHE A 154 -7.47 -20.67 -2.36
N PHE A 155 -8.10 -21.82 -2.54
CA PHE A 155 -8.28 -22.47 -3.85
C PHE A 155 -9.70 -22.35 -4.41
N ASP A 156 -10.58 -21.59 -3.77
CA ASP A 156 -11.95 -21.39 -4.21
C ASP A 156 -12.10 -19.99 -4.83
N PRO A 157 -12.13 -19.89 -6.17
CA PRO A 157 -12.22 -18.63 -6.87
C PRO A 157 -13.55 -17.90 -6.70
N GLU A 158 -14.62 -18.59 -6.26
CA GLU A 158 -15.95 -17.99 -6.08
C GLU A 158 -15.98 -16.91 -4.99
N HIS A 159 -15.02 -16.91 -4.08
CA HIS A 159 -14.89 -15.90 -3.04
C HIS A 159 -13.99 -14.70 -3.43
N LEU A 160 -13.41 -14.74 -4.62
CA LEU A 160 -12.62 -13.63 -5.12
C LEU A 160 -13.52 -12.62 -5.81
N VAL A 161 -13.30 -11.36 -5.51
CA VAL A 161 -13.98 -10.24 -6.16
C VAL A 161 -13.01 -9.41 -6.96
N ARG A 162 -13.51 -8.86 -8.06
CA ARG A 162 -12.79 -7.87 -8.85
C ARG A 162 -13.61 -6.60 -8.89
N THR A 163 -12.99 -5.50 -8.52
CA THR A 163 -13.60 -4.16 -8.60
C THR A 163 -12.68 -3.20 -9.34
N PRO A 164 -13.22 -2.38 -10.25
CA PRO A 164 -14.63 -2.38 -10.67
C PRO A 164 -15.01 -3.62 -11.50
N ALA A 165 -16.23 -4.09 -11.31
CA ALA A 165 -16.75 -5.33 -11.91
C ALA A 165 -16.90 -5.31 -13.45
N ASN A 166 -16.81 -4.12 -14.06
CA ASN A 166 -16.99 -3.92 -15.51
C ASN A 166 -15.74 -4.22 -16.36
N ARG A 167 -14.59 -4.51 -15.74
CA ARG A 167 -13.46 -5.08 -16.48
C ARG A 167 -13.66 -6.58 -16.61
N ALA A 168 -13.87 -7.05 -17.85
CA ALA A 168 -14.01 -8.46 -18.16
C ALA A 168 -12.93 -9.26 -17.41
N ALA A 169 -13.38 -10.24 -16.62
CA ALA A 169 -12.47 -11.15 -15.94
C ALA A 169 -11.58 -11.82 -17.01
N ARG A 170 -10.31 -11.50 -17.04
CA ARG A 170 -9.37 -12.33 -17.78
C ARG A 170 -9.29 -13.63 -17.01
N THR A 171 -9.98 -14.63 -17.49
CA THR A 171 -9.77 -16.02 -17.05
C THR A 171 -8.35 -16.39 -17.45
N TYR A 172 -7.45 -16.45 -16.50
CA TYR A 172 -6.17 -17.09 -16.72
C TYR A 172 -6.43 -18.59 -16.65
N PRO A 173 -6.03 -19.37 -17.68
CA PRO A 173 -6.11 -20.82 -17.58
C PRO A 173 -5.23 -21.23 -16.39
N VAL A 174 -5.82 -21.92 -15.44
CA VAL A 174 -5.08 -22.64 -14.40
C VAL A 174 -4.45 -23.82 -15.13
N GLY A 175 -3.14 -23.73 -15.40
CA GLY A 175 -2.33 -24.82 -15.88
C GLY A 175 -2.02 -25.81 -14.77
#